data_b6fa017c2cbacaefc07d04af620967b4
#
_entry.id   b6fa017c2cbacaefc07d04af620967b4
#
_cell.length_a   1.000
_cell.length_b   1.000
_cell.length_c   1.000
_cell.angle_alpha   90.00
_cell.angle_beta   90.00
_cell.angle_gamma   90.00
#
_symmetry.space_group_name_H-M   'P 1'
#
loop_
_entity.id
_entity.type
_entity.pdbx_description
1 polymer ?
#
loop_
_entity_poly.entity_id
_entity_poly.type
_entity_poly.pdbx_seq_one_letter_code
_entity_poly.pdbx_strand_id
1 'polypeptide(L)'
;MRTLFFGEDIWVSNFGKYFTHEVSLHDPDVRDLETNDDTASENIYKELDNGSNFDIMVAHLIGLDHAGHTHGPTHPELERKLLDVERIVENIIEKMDDETTLVVFGDHGMTQDGSHGGSSEIEMRTVLFSYQKQPFPLGRKYRQMYDKFGVLDSMMKQADIAPISSVIANLPTPYSNIGLTHPIFTRSDDLEDAVKDMRANINQILKYLTAFCEQARSEWCFTELEQFEADLREEDKIQAVSDYDLVEKLERMSVVMNERYKRLMTKWISHDLVEMIAGIVLAINLLLVHFFISMS
;
A
#
# COMPACT_ATOMS: atom_id res chain seq x y z
N MET A 1 13.07 -16.25 8.25
CA MET A 1 12.94 -14.93 7.59
C MET A 1 13.56 -13.89 8.51
N ARG A 2 14.57 -13.16 8.05
CA ARG A 2 15.21 -12.07 8.77
C ARG A 2 14.56 -10.75 8.34
N THR A 3 13.84 -10.13 9.25
CA THR A 3 13.10 -8.87 9.02
C THR A 3 13.73 -7.76 9.84
N LEU A 4 14.02 -6.65 9.19
CA LEU A 4 14.66 -5.48 9.79
C LEU A 4 13.71 -4.28 9.77
N PHE A 5 13.83 -3.42 10.79
CA PHE A 5 13.11 -2.14 10.82
C PHE A 5 14.03 -1.02 11.31
N PHE A 6 13.96 0.13 10.63
CA PHE A 6 14.68 1.35 11.03
C PHE A 6 13.73 2.55 10.90
N GLY A 7 13.53 3.30 11.99
CA GLY A 7 12.63 4.45 12.00
C GLY A 7 12.06 4.77 13.37
N GLU A 8 10.83 5.25 13.44
CA GLU A 8 10.20 5.65 14.69
C GLU A 8 9.75 4.47 15.55
N ASP A 9 9.75 4.69 16.87
CA ASP A 9 9.39 3.69 17.88
C ASP A 9 7.91 3.30 17.88
N ILE A 10 7.03 4.11 17.30
CA ILE A 10 5.60 3.79 17.15
C ILE A 10 5.40 2.50 16.33
N TRP A 11 6.22 2.27 15.32
CA TRP A 11 6.19 1.06 14.52
C TRP A 11 6.62 -0.16 15.34
N VAL A 12 7.65 -0.01 16.14
CA VAL A 12 8.15 -1.07 17.02
C VAL A 12 7.15 -1.37 18.13
N SER A 13 6.51 -0.35 18.70
CA SER A 13 5.45 -0.52 19.70
C SER A 13 4.29 -1.37 19.18
N ASN A 14 3.96 -1.24 17.89
CA ASN A 14 2.85 -1.98 17.28
C ASN A 14 3.27 -3.32 16.65
N PHE A 15 4.46 -3.38 16.04
CA PHE A 15 4.88 -4.48 15.18
C PHE A 15 6.21 -5.12 15.59
N GLY A 16 6.87 -4.68 16.65
CA GLY A 16 8.23 -5.10 17.05
C GLY A 16 8.42 -6.61 17.15
N LYS A 17 7.37 -7.35 17.55
CA LYS A 17 7.43 -8.82 17.61
C LYS A 17 7.66 -9.51 16.25
N TYR A 18 7.51 -8.79 15.16
CA TYR A 18 7.74 -9.31 13.80
C TYR A 18 9.11 -8.97 13.23
N PHE A 19 9.85 -8.07 13.90
CA PHE A 19 11.20 -7.70 13.49
C PHE A 19 12.23 -8.58 14.19
N THR A 20 13.20 -9.08 13.43
CA THR A 20 14.35 -9.84 13.97
C THR A 20 15.42 -8.91 14.53
N HIS A 21 15.50 -7.73 13.96
CA HIS A 21 16.37 -6.65 14.43
C HIS A 21 15.70 -5.31 14.10
N GLU A 22 15.83 -4.37 15.00
CA GLU A 22 15.28 -3.04 14.85
C GLU A 22 16.21 -1.99 15.46
N VAL A 23 16.18 -0.81 14.88
CA VAL A 23 16.72 0.42 15.49
C VAL A 23 15.66 1.48 15.35
N SER A 24 15.13 1.94 16.48
CA SER A 24 14.05 2.91 16.50
C SER A 24 14.35 4.08 17.43
N LEU A 25 13.81 5.23 17.09
CA LEU A 25 13.90 6.45 17.86
C LEU A 25 12.52 6.94 18.26
N HIS A 26 12.43 7.45 19.49
CA HIS A 26 11.30 8.25 19.91
C HIS A 26 11.54 9.67 19.44
N ASP A 27 10.80 10.11 18.42
CA ASP A 27 10.97 11.44 17.82
C ASP A 27 9.66 12.24 17.91
N PRO A 28 9.39 12.88 19.07
CA PRO A 28 8.17 13.66 19.28
C PRO A 28 8.29 15.11 18.81
N ASP A 29 9.48 15.59 18.41
CA ASP A 29 9.67 16.98 18.00
C ASP A 29 9.57 17.13 16.48
N VAL A 30 8.42 17.55 16.01
CA VAL A 30 8.15 17.82 14.59
C VAL A 30 9.11 18.83 13.94
N ARG A 31 9.96 19.52 14.72
CA ARG A 31 11.00 20.41 14.20
C ARG A 31 12.33 19.70 13.97
N ASP A 32 12.49 18.50 14.50
CA ASP A 32 13.64 17.66 14.16
C ASP A 32 13.40 17.00 12.80
N LEU A 33 14.12 17.44 11.81
CA LEU A 33 13.99 16.96 10.44
C LEU A 33 15.03 15.88 10.09
N GLU A 34 16.00 15.64 10.97
CA GLU A 34 17.22 14.91 10.59
C GLU A 34 17.42 13.62 11.40
N THR A 35 17.26 13.66 12.72
CA THR A 35 17.77 12.61 13.63
C THR A 35 17.23 11.21 13.30
N ASN A 36 15.93 11.09 13.00
CA ASN A 36 15.33 9.81 12.65
C ASN A 36 15.84 9.31 11.29
N ASP A 37 15.84 10.17 10.28
CA ASP A 37 16.24 9.82 8.92
C ASP A 37 17.73 9.47 8.83
N ASP A 38 18.60 10.22 9.54
CA ASP A 38 20.04 9.93 9.62
C ASP A 38 20.27 8.57 10.27
N THR A 39 19.61 8.31 11.40
CA THR A 39 19.73 7.02 12.11
C THR A 39 19.24 5.87 11.25
N ALA A 40 18.10 6.02 10.59
CA ALA A 40 17.54 5.00 9.70
C ALA A 40 18.48 4.72 8.53
N SER A 41 18.92 5.77 7.82
CA SER A 41 19.80 5.65 6.65
C SER A 41 21.17 5.04 6.99
N GLU A 42 21.79 5.43 8.10
CA GLU A 42 23.05 4.82 8.56
C GLU A 42 22.92 3.31 8.81
N ASN A 43 21.81 2.86 9.39
CA ASN A 43 21.58 1.45 9.66
C ASN A 43 21.24 0.67 8.38
N ILE A 44 20.49 1.27 7.44
CA ILE A 44 20.29 0.71 6.09
C ILE A 44 21.66 0.47 5.43
N TYR A 45 22.52 1.48 5.40
CA TYR A 45 23.82 1.36 4.75
C TYR A 45 24.70 0.30 5.40
N LYS A 46 24.70 0.20 6.73
CA LYS A 46 25.43 -0.85 7.45
C LYS A 46 24.97 -2.26 7.05
N GLU A 47 23.67 -2.49 6.93
CA GLU A 47 23.13 -3.79 6.52
C GLU A 47 23.46 -4.12 5.05
N LEU A 48 23.40 -3.14 4.16
CA LEU A 48 23.78 -3.30 2.76
C LEU A 48 25.30 -3.56 2.61
N ASP A 49 26.14 -2.82 3.31
CA ASP A 49 27.60 -3.00 3.30
C ASP A 49 28.03 -4.35 3.92
N ASN A 50 27.22 -4.94 4.80
CA ASN A 50 27.43 -6.25 5.39
C ASN A 50 26.90 -7.43 4.52
N GLY A 51 26.58 -7.17 3.26
CA GLY A 51 26.21 -8.19 2.28
C GLY A 51 24.73 -8.52 2.24
N SER A 52 23.87 -7.56 2.58
CA SER A 52 22.39 -7.65 2.41
C SER A 52 21.77 -8.91 3.01
N ASN A 53 22.24 -9.31 4.20
CA ASN A 53 21.75 -10.53 4.85
C ASN A 53 20.39 -10.30 5.53
N PHE A 54 19.36 -10.04 4.75
CA PHE A 54 17.95 -9.90 5.21
C PHE A 54 17.00 -10.39 4.14
N ASP A 55 15.80 -10.77 4.55
CA ASP A 55 14.72 -11.11 3.62
C ASP A 55 13.83 -9.88 3.35
N ILE A 56 13.55 -9.10 4.39
CA ILE A 56 12.77 -7.86 4.29
C ILE A 56 13.41 -6.81 5.19
N MET A 57 13.60 -5.61 4.66
CA MET A 57 13.98 -4.42 5.41
C MET A 57 12.92 -3.34 5.19
N VAL A 58 12.44 -2.77 6.28
CA VAL A 58 11.50 -1.65 6.27
C VAL A 58 12.18 -0.47 6.94
N ALA A 59 12.12 0.69 6.30
CA ALA A 59 12.56 1.94 6.90
C ALA A 59 11.46 2.99 6.79
N HIS A 60 11.30 3.79 7.84
CA HIS A 60 10.38 4.90 7.88
C HIS A 60 11.14 6.20 8.13
N LEU A 61 11.12 7.08 7.12
CA LEU A 61 11.76 8.39 7.13
C LEU A 61 10.67 9.43 7.40
N ILE A 62 10.75 10.13 8.52
CA ILE A 62 9.71 11.07 8.97
C ILE A 62 10.04 12.53 8.66
N GLY A 63 11.31 12.84 8.36
CA GLY A 63 11.79 14.22 8.23
C GLY A 63 11.06 15.02 7.15
N LEU A 64 10.59 14.38 6.08
CA LEU A 64 9.84 15.07 5.02
C LEU A 64 8.44 15.49 5.52
N ASP A 65 7.77 14.64 6.29
CA ASP A 65 6.50 14.95 6.92
C ASP A 65 6.64 16.07 7.96
N HIS A 66 7.65 15.99 8.81
CA HIS A 66 8.00 17.04 9.78
C HIS A 66 8.28 18.39 9.09
N ALA A 67 8.98 18.38 7.94
CA ALA A 67 9.22 19.59 7.17
C ALA A 67 7.91 20.18 6.63
N GLY A 68 7.00 19.34 6.16
CA GLY A 68 5.67 19.75 5.71
C GLY A 68 4.83 20.37 6.82
N HIS A 69 4.75 19.75 7.99
CA HIS A 69 4.04 20.25 9.15
C HIS A 69 4.60 21.57 9.68
N THR A 70 5.93 21.68 9.74
CA THR A 70 6.60 22.85 10.34
C THR A 70 6.60 24.05 9.40
N HIS A 71 6.76 23.82 8.10
CA HIS A 71 7.04 24.87 7.14
C HIS A 71 6.00 24.98 6.02
N GLY A 72 5.21 23.94 5.79
CA GLY A 72 4.30 23.82 4.66
C GLY A 72 4.98 23.35 3.36
N PRO A 73 4.16 22.91 2.37
CA PRO A 73 4.66 22.19 1.19
C PRO A 73 5.42 23.03 0.17
N THR A 74 5.44 24.35 0.31
CA THR A 74 6.11 25.25 -0.64
C THR A 74 7.38 25.89 -0.06
N HIS A 75 7.76 25.52 1.16
CA HIS A 75 8.93 26.11 1.82
C HIS A 75 10.25 25.48 1.30
N PRO A 76 11.36 26.27 1.21
CA PRO A 76 12.65 25.74 0.78
C PRO A 76 13.20 24.58 1.62
N GLU A 77 12.82 24.49 2.90
CA GLU A 77 13.20 23.35 3.75
C GLU A 77 12.59 22.04 3.28
N LEU A 78 11.37 22.04 2.71
CA LEU A 78 10.79 20.84 2.12
C LEU A 78 11.60 20.37 0.91
N GLU A 79 11.99 21.30 0.04
CA GLU A 79 12.85 20.99 -1.12
C GLU A 79 14.21 20.45 -0.67
N ARG A 80 14.83 21.08 0.34
CA ARG A 80 16.09 20.59 0.93
C ARG A 80 15.94 19.15 1.45
N LYS A 81 14.89 18.90 2.21
CA LYS A 81 14.65 17.57 2.79
C LYS A 81 14.32 16.52 1.71
N LEU A 82 13.63 16.90 0.66
CA LEU A 82 13.39 16.03 -0.49
C LEU A 82 14.71 15.62 -1.18
N LEU A 83 15.66 16.56 -1.33
CA LEU A 83 16.99 16.27 -1.84
C LEU A 83 17.80 15.36 -0.90
N ASP A 84 17.61 15.46 0.40
CA ASP A 84 18.24 14.54 1.37
C ASP A 84 17.69 13.13 1.21
N VAL A 85 16.36 12.97 1.08
CA VAL A 85 15.73 11.66 0.79
C VAL A 85 16.22 11.10 -0.55
N GLU A 86 16.34 11.94 -1.60
CA GLU A 86 16.92 11.54 -2.89
C GLU A 86 18.33 10.95 -2.72
N ARG A 87 19.21 11.62 -1.97
CA ARG A 87 20.57 11.10 -1.68
C ARG A 87 20.54 9.77 -0.91
N ILE A 88 19.62 9.63 0.03
CA ILE A 88 19.44 8.35 0.75
C ILE A 88 19.10 7.24 -0.25
N VAL A 89 18.14 7.48 -1.15
CA VAL A 89 17.73 6.51 -2.17
C VAL A 89 18.87 6.20 -3.14
N GLU A 90 19.61 7.20 -3.62
CA GLU A 90 20.79 7.02 -4.48
C GLU A 90 21.86 6.14 -3.83
N ASN A 91 22.19 6.39 -2.56
CA ASN A 91 23.13 5.59 -1.81
C ASN A 91 22.66 4.14 -1.60
N ILE A 92 21.37 3.93 -1.39
CA ILE A 92 20.78 2.58 -1.32
C ILE A 92 20.95 1.87 -2.66
N ILE A 93 20.61 2.52 -3.77
CA ILE A 93 20.75 1.97 -5.13
C ILE A 93 22.20 1.59 -5.44
N GLU A 94 23.16 2.41 -5.03
CA GLU A 94 24.58 2.12 -5.22
C GLU A 94 24.99 0.86 -4.44
N LYS A 95 24.59 0.74 -3.18
CA LYS A 95 25.01 -0.31 -2.25
C LYS A 95 24.26 -1.63 -2.39
N MET A 96 22.99 -1.62 -2.84
CA MET A 96 22.16 -2.83 -2.94
C MET A 96 22.78 -3.82 -3.95
N ASP A 97 22.54 -5.11 -3.74
CA ASP A 97 22.95 -6.18 -4.66
C ASP A 97 21.95 -6.36 -5.83
N ASP A 98 22.22 -7.33 -6.71
CA ASP A 98 21.39 -7.59 -7.89
C ASP A 98 20.07 -8.31 -7.55
N GLU A 99 19.95 -8.90 -6.37
CA GLU A 99 18.76 -9.65 -5.94
C GLU A 99 17.79 -8.79 -5.12
N THR A 100 18.26 -7.65 -4.62
CA THR A 100 17.45 -6.74 -3.80
C THR A 100 16.49 -5.93 -4.67
N THR A 101 15.25 -5.84 -4.24
CA THR A 101 14.24 -4.93 -4.80
C THR A 101 14.01 -3.78 -3.82
N LEU A 102 14.22 -2.56 -4.28
CA LEU A 102 13.89 -1.34 -3.54
C LEU A 102 12.48 -0.89 -3.93
N VAL A 103 11.65 -0.61 -2.93
CA VAL A 103 10.33 0.02 -3.09
C VAL A 103 10.29 1.23 -2.18
N VAL A 104 10.08 2.40 -2.76
CA VAL A 104 9.96 3.68 -2.04
C VAL A 104 8.58 4.26 -2.33
N PHE A 105 7.85 4.61 -1.30
CA PHE A 105 6.53 5.24 -1.45
C PHE A 105 6.25 6.19 -0.30
N GLY A 106 5.43 7.21 -0.57
CA GLY A 106 4.83 8.00 0.50
C GLY A 106 3.59 7.28 1.03
N ASP A 107 3.35 7.37 2.31
CA ASP A 107 2.16 6.82 2.96
C ASP A 107 0.92 7.69 2.73
N HIS A 108 1.09 9.00 2.55
CA HIS A 108 0.06 9.97 2.20
C HIS A 108 0.67 11.20 1.51
N GLY A 109 -0.19 12.09 1.03
CA GLY A 109 0.17 13.43 0.61
C GLY A 109 -0.16 14.45 1.71
N MET A 110 -0.12 15.76 1.39
CA MET A 110 -0.26 16.82 2.38
C MET A 110 -1.00 18.02 1.79
N THR A 111 -1.81 18.68 2.59
CA THR A 111 -2.52 19.93 2.25
C THR A 111 -1.57 21.12 2.18
N GLN A 112 -2.04 22.24 1.61
CA GLN A 112 -1.25 23.47 1.49
C GLN A 112 -0.88 24.14 2.84
N ASP A 113 -1.61 23.81 3.88
CA ASP A 113 -1.36 24.27 5.25
C ASP A 113 -0.52 23.30 6.08
N GLY A 114 0.05 22.27 5.45
CA GLY A 114 0.93 21.31 6.12
C GLY A 114 0.18 20.30 7.00
N SER A 115 -1.03 19.91 6.62
CA SER A 115 -1.84 18.92 7.35
C SER A 115 -2.14 17.70 6.47
N HIS A 116 -2.54 16.59 7.08
CA HIS A 116 -2.94 15.36 6.39
C HIS A 116 -3.97 14.58 7.22
N GLY A 117 -4.45 13.43 6.69
CA GLY A 117 -5.44 12.58 7.35
C GLY A 117 -6.87 12.82 6.87
N GLY A 118 -7.08 13.78 5.96
CA GLY A 118 -8.35 13.99 5.27
C GLY A 118 -8.49 13.12 4.03
N SER A 119 -9.51 13.43 3.22
CA SER A 119 -9.87 12.69 2.00
C SER A 119 -9.71 13.51 0.73
N SER A 120 -9.01 14.64 0.79
CA SER A 120 -8.73 15.43 -0.41
C SER A 120 -7.73 14.69 -1.32
N GLU A 121 -7.82 14.99 -2.61
CA GLU A 121 -6.97 14.33 -3.61
C GLU A 121 -5.47 14.54 -3.32
N ILE A 122 -5.10 15.73 -2.85
CA ILE A 122 -3.70 16.05 -2.52
C ILE A 122 -3.20 15.33 -1.26
N GLU A 123 -4.06 14.92 -0.34
CA GLU A 123 -3.71 14.11 0.82
C GLU A 123 -3.62 12.62 0.51
N MET A 124 -4.43 12.15 -0.44
CA MET A 124 -4.51 10.73 -0.81
C MET A 124 -3.53 10.33 -1.91
N ARG A 125 -3.00 11.28 -2.69
CA ARG A 125 -2.04 11.00 -3.76
C ARG A 125 -0.62 11.16 -3.28
N THR A 126 0.19 10.14 -3.59
CA THR A 126 1.62 10.14 -3.31
C THR A 126 2.35 9.38 -4.42
N VAL A 127 3.67 9.24 -4.27
CA VAL A 127 4.51 8.57 -5.25
C VAL A 127 4.79 7.13 -4.85
N LEU A 128 4.96 6.27 -5.85
CA LEU A 128 5.52 4.94 -5.72
C LEU A 128 6.68 4.81 -6.71
N PHE A 129 7.85 4.48 -6.20
CA PHE A 129 9.04 4.18 -6.98
C PHE A 129 9.52 2.78 -6.67
N SER A 130 9.87 2.00 -7.70
CA SER A 130 10.46 0.69 -7.53
C SER A 130 11.68 0.54 -8.41
N TYR A 131 12.74 -0.05 -7.85
CA TYR A 131 14.01 -0.24 -8.54
C TYR A 131 14.62 -1.59 -8.22
N GLN A 132 15.23 -2.20 -9.23
CA GLN A 132 16.05 -3.40 -9.13
C GLN A 132 17.17 -3.30 -10.15
N LYS A 133 18.42 -3.69 -9.79
CA LYS A 133 19.55 -3.65 -10.72
C LYS A 133 19.32 -4.57 -11.93
N GLN A 134 18.68 -5.71 -11.72
CA GLN A 134 18.18 -6.57 -12.78
C GLN A 134 16.67 -6.34 -12.91
N PRO A 135 16.21 -5.57 -13.92
CA PRO A 135 14.79 -5.22 -14.05
C PRO A 135 13.89 -6.45 -14.13
N PHE A 136 12.71 -6.37 -13.52
CA PHE A 136 11.70 -7.40 -13.68
C PHE A 136 11.47 -7.70 -15.16
N PRO A 137 11.56 -8.97 -15.58
CA PRO A 137 11.51 -9.33 -17.01
C PRO A 137 10.24 -8.82 -17.71
N LEU A 138 9.09 -9.00 -17.07
CA LEU A 138 7.80 -8.52 -17.55
C LEU A 138 7.67 -6.99 -17.51
N GLY A 139 8.29 -6.32 -16.57
CA GLY A 139 8.22 -4.87 -16.48
C GLY A 139 8.68 -4.15 -17.74
N ARG A 140 9.74 -4.66 -18.40
CA ARG A 140 10.23 -4.13 -19.69
C ARG A 140 9.23 -4.41 -20.82
N LYS A 141 8.74 -5.65 -20.91
CA LYS A 141 7.78 -6.08 -21.94
C LYS A 141 6.47 -5.31 -21.79
N TYR A 142 5.97 -5.19 -20.57
CA TYR A 142 4.73 -4.47 -20.25
C TYR A 142 4.85 -2.98 -20.57
N ARG A 143 5.97 -2.33 -20.26
CA ARG A 143 6.22 -0.93 -20.60
C ARG A 143 6.25 -0.71 -22.12
N GLN A 144 6.88 -1.60 -22.89
CA GLN A 144 6.88 -1.52 -24.36
C GLN A 144 5.46 -1.61 -24.95
N MET A 145 4.61 -2.43 -24.35
CA MET A 145 3.22 -2.57 -24.75
C MET A 145 2.39 -1.35 -24.32
N TYR A 146 2.65 -0.83 -23.14
CA TYR A 146 2.07 0.42 -22.63
C TYR A 146 2.35 1.60 -23.56
N ASP A 147 3.61 1.83 -23.91
CA ASP A 147 4.01 2.92 -24.82
C ASP A 147 3.34 2.79 -26.20
N LYS A 148 3.07 1.57 -26.63
CA LYS A 148 2.45 1.28 -27.92
C LYS A 148 0.94 1.43 -27.95
N PHE A 149 0.27 1.14 -26.85
CA PHE A 149 -1.20 0.98 -26.82
C PHE A 149 -1.91 1.99 -25.88
N GLY A 150 -1.15 2.78 -25.13
CA GLY A 150 -1.72 3.85 -24.28
C GLY A 150 -2.53 3.33 -23.07
N VAL A 151 -2.25 2.15 -22.62
CA VAL A 151 -3.05 1.42 -21.64
C VAL A 151 -2.40 1.44 -20.26
N LEU A 152 -2.57 2.43 -19.46
CA LEU A 152 -2.49 2.28 -17.98
C LEU A 152 -2.76 3.62 -17.31
N ASP A 153 -3.85 3.71 -16.60
CA ASP A 153 -3.91 4.58 -15.44
C ASP A 153 -3.11 3.87 -14.33
N SER A 154 -1.84 4.26 -14.20
CA SER A 154 -0.87 3.60 -13.31
C SER A 154 -1.04 3.97 -11.84
N MET A 155 -2.24 4.36 -11.42
CA MET A 155 -2.54 4.62 -10.02
C MET A 155 -2.74 3.31 -9.26
N MET A 156 -1.77 3.00 -8.40
CA MET A 156 -1.86 1.91 -7.43
C MET A 156 -2.48 2.43 -6.14
N LYS A 157 -3.20 1.57 -5.44
CA LYS A 157 -3.71 1.88 -4.10
C LYS A 157 -2.67 1.49 -3.06
N GLN A 158 -2.68 2.15 -1.92
CA GLN A 158 -1.81 1.77 -0.80
C GLN A 158 -2.01 0.29 -0.39
N ALA A 159 -3.26 -0.21 -0.46
CA ALA A 159 -3.57 -1.62 -0.21
C ALA A 159 -2.87 -2.60 -1.17
N ASP A 160 -2.46 -2.14 -2.37
CA ASP A 160 -1.81 -2.97 -3.38
C ASP A 160 -0.34 -3.25 -3.04
N ILE A 161 0.28 -2.46 -2.16
CA ILE A 161 1.68 -2.65 -1.74
C ILE A 161 1.90 -4.03 -1.12
N ALA A 162 0.95 -4.53 -0.32
CA ALA A 162 1.09 -5.82 0.33
C ALA A 162 1.08 -7.01 -0.66
N PRO A 163 0.12 -7.16 -1.61
CA PRO A 163 0.19 -8.22 -2.61
C PRO A 163 1.35 -8.06 -3.58
N ILE A 164 1.75 -6.84 -3.96
CA ILE A 164 2.94 -6.57 -4.76
C ILE A 164 4.19 -7.08 -4.02
N SER A 165 4.37 -6.70 -2.76
CA SER A 165 5.49 -7.16 -1.94
C SER A 165 5.49 -8.68 -1.78
N SER A 166 4.30 -9.29 -1.66
CA SER A 166 4.16 -10.75 -1.59
C SER A 166 4.65 -11.44 -2.86
N VAL A 167 4.29 -10.93 -4.05
CA VAL A 167 4.78 -11.45 -5.34
C VAL A 167 6.29 -11.30 -5.46
N ILE A 168 6.83 -10.11 -5.14
CA ILE A 168 8.27 -9.84 -5.16
C ILE A 168 9.03 -10.81 -4.25
N ALA A 169 8.54 -11.04 -3.04
CA ALA A 169 9.17 -11.89 -2.05
C ALA A 169 8.83 -13.39 -2.19
N ASN A 170 8.00 -13.76 -3.18
CA ASN A 170 7.46 -15.12 -3.35
C ASN A 170 6.77 -15.65 -2.07
N LEU A 171 5.97 -14.79 -1.45
CA LEU A 171 5.19 -15.08 -0.23
C LEU A 171 3.70 -15.09 -0.54
N PRO A 172 2.90 -15.81 0.26
CA PRO A 172 1.44 -15.71 0.16
C PRO A 172 0.96 -14.30 0.49
N THR A 173 0.01 -13.80 -0.29
CA THR A 173 -0.69 -12.55 0.04
C THR A 173 -1.42 -12.66 1.39
N PRO A 174 -1.33 -11.66 2.27
CA PRO A 174 -2.04 -11.68 3.56
C PRO A 174 -3.54 -11.88 3.37
N TYR A 175 -4.14 -12.79 4.15
CA TYR A 175 -5.52 -13.26 3.97
C TYR A 175 -6.56 -12.15 3.90
N SER A 176 -6.45 -11.12 4.74
CA SER A 176 -7.41 -10.00 4.82
C SER A 176 -7.06 -8.82 3.91
N ASN A 177 -6.00 -8.92 3.11
CA ASN A 177 -5.67 -7.87 2.16
C ASN A 177 -6.64 -7.86 0.99
N ILE A 178 -7.06 -6.68 0.55
CA ILE A 178 -8.00 -6.46 -0.55
C ILE A 178 -7.38 -5.68 -1.71
N GLY A 179 -6.06 -5.47 -1.65
CA GLY A 179 -5.29 -4.88 -2.75
C GLY A 179 -5.00 -5.87 -3.86
N LEU A 180 -4.59 -5.34 -4.99
CA LEU A 180 -4.26 -6.11 -6.19
C LEU A 180 -2.76 -6.15 -6.44
N THR A 181 -2.27 -7.32 -6.86
CA THR A 181 -0.94 -7.38 -7.46
C THR A 181 -0.95 -6.71 -8.83
N HIS A 182 0.22 -6.30 -9.30
CA HIS A 182 0.37 -5.68 -10.61
C HIS A 182 1.36 -6.49 -11.47
N PRO A 183 1.03 -6.76 -12.74
CA PRO A 183 1.84 -7.63 -13.61
C PRO A 183 3.30 -7.24 -13.76
N ILE A 184 3.63 -5.94 -13.67
CA ILE A 184 5.01 -5.46 -13.79
C ILE A 184 5.94 -6.00 -12.69
N PHE A 185 5.42 -6.50 -11.58
CA PHE A 185 6.18 -7.05 -10.46
C PHE A 185 6.30 -8.59 -10.51
N THR A 186 5.67 -9.24 -11.48
CA THR A 186 5.84 -10.68 -11.67
C THR A 186 7.28 -11.01 -12.02
N ARG A 187 7.86 -12.01 -11.35
CA ARG A 187 9.27 -12.38 -11.49
C ARG A 187 9.56 -13.20 -12.74
N SER A 188 8.54 -13.74 -13.37
CA SER A 188 8.62 -14.49 -14.64
C SER A 188 8.65 -13.53 -15.83
N ASP A 189 9.19 -13.98 -16.96
CA ASP A 189 9.08 -13.32 -18.26
C ASP A 189 7.83 -13.78 -19.05
N ASP A 190 7.06 -14.70 -18.48
CA ASP A 190 5.83 -15.23 -19.05
C ASP A 190 4.60 -14.47 -18.54
N LEU A 191 3.83 -13.92 -19.47
CA LEU A 191 2.56 -13.24 -19.15
C LEU A 191 1.50 -14.18 -18.58
N GLU A 192 1.56 -15.47 -18.88
CA GLU A 192 0.66 -16.45 -18.26
C GLU A 192 0.91 -16.56 -16.75
N ASP A 193 2.15 -16.41 -16.30
CA ASP A 193 2.46 -16.41 -14.88
C ASP A 193 1.92 -15.16 -14.20
N ALA A 194 1.94 -14.00 -14.85
CA ALA A 194 1.27 -12.80 -14.34
C ALA A 194 -0.24 -13.00 -14.20
N VAL A 195 -0.88 -13.68 -15.14
CA VAL A 195 -2.31 -14.05 -15.04
C VAL A 195 -2.54 -15.00 -13.86
N LYS A 196 -1.65 -15.97 -13.62
CA LYS A 196 -1.74 -16.88 -12.46
C LYS A 196 -1.58 -16.14 -11.15
N ASP A 197 -0.60 -15.24 -11.03
CA ASP A 197 -0.36 -14.41 -9.84
C ASP A 197 -1.59 -13.55 -9.51
N MET A 198 -2.13 -12.85 -10.51
CA MET A 198 -3.34 -12.04 -10.33
C MET A 198 -4.53 -12.91 -9.93
N ARG A 199 -4.70 -14.08 -10.55
CA ARG A 199 -5.77 -15.00 -10.19
C ARG A 199 -5.64 -15.55 -8.78
N ALA A 200 -4.42 -15.88 -8.35
CA ALA A 200 -4.17 -16.31 -6.98
C ALA A 200 -4.56 -15.22 -5.96
N ASN A 201 -4.21 -13.98 -6.26
CA ASN A 201 -4.58 -12.82 -5.44
C ASN A 201 -6.10 -12.59 -5.44
N ILE A 202 -6.78 -12.63 -6.59
CA ILE A 202 -8.23 -12.51 -6.67
C ILE A 202 -8.93 -13.63 -5.86
N ASN A 203 -8.47 -14.85 -5.97
CA ASN A 203 -9.01 -15.98 -5.21
C ASN A 203 -8.83 -15.80 -3.69
N GLN A 204 -7.73 -15.19 -3.26
CA GLN A 204 -7.52 -14.84 -1.86
C GLN A 204 -8.54 -13.79 -1.41
N ILE A 205 -8.77 -12.75 -2.21
CA ILE A 205 -9.76 -11.70 -1.92
C ILE A 205 -11.17 -12.28 -1.85
N LEU A 206 -11.56 -13.13 -2.80
CA LEU A 206 -12.87 -13.78 -2.78
C LEU A 206 -13.08 -14.62 -1.53
N LYS A 207 -12.10 -15.39 -1.10
CA LYS A 207 -12.16 -16.17 0.15
C LYS A 207 -12.36 -15.27 1.37
N TYR A 208 -11.64 -14.14 1.43
CA TYR A 208 -11.80 -13.18 2.50
C TYR A 208 -13.20 -12.54 2.49
N LEU A 209 -13.66 -12.07 1.33
CA LEU A 209 -14.99 -11.46 1.17
C LEU A 209 -16.12 -12.45 1.50
N THR A 210 -15.99 -13.73 1.12
CA THR A 210 -16.96 -14.76 1.48
C THR A 210 -17.08 -14.88 2.99
N ALA A 211 -15.96 -15.04 3.70
CA ALA A 211 -15.97 -15.13 5.16
C ALA A 211 -16.51 -13.85 5.82
N PHE A 212 -16.20 -12.68 5.24
CA PHE A 212 -16.74 -11.40 5.70
C PHE A 212 -18.27 -11.33 5.52
N CYS A 213 -18.81 -11.71 4.35
CA CYS A 213 -20.25 -11.72 4.09
C CYS A 213 -20.98 -12.69 5.02
N GLU A 214 -20.40 -13.87 5.31
CA GLU A 214 -20.93 -14.84 6.27
C GLU A 214 -21.02 -14.25 7.67
N GLN A 215 -19.97 -13.55 8.12
CA GLN A 215 -19.95 -12.91 9.44
C GLN A 215 -20.92 -11.73 9.51
N ALA A 216 -20.98 -10.90 8.48
CA ALA A 216 -21.88 -9.75 8.40
C ALA A 216 -23.35 -10.14 8.24
N ARG A 217 -23.65 -11.38 7.83
CA ARG A 217 -25.01 -11.89 7.53
C ARG A 217 -25.81 -10.96 6.62
N SER A 218 -25.14 -10.31 5.67
CA SER A 218 -25.70 -9.29 4.80
C SER A 218 -26.09 -9.89 3.45
N GLU A 219 -27.38 -9.92 3.12
CA GLU A 219 -27.88 -10.38 1.83
C GLU A 219 -27.26 -9.57 0.66
N TRP A 220 -27.12 -8.28 0.85
CA TRP A 220 -26.44 -7.42 -0.13
C TRP A 220 -25.00 -7.86 -0.39
N CYS A 221 -24.26 -8.22 0.64
CA CYS A 221 -22.87 -8.66 0.51
C CYS A 221 -22.75 -9.91 -0.36
N PHE A 222 -23.63 -10.87 -0.16
CA PHE A 222 -23.69 -12.09 -1.00
C PHE A 222 -24.06 -11.78 -2.44
N THR A 223 -25.01 -10.87 -2.68
CA THR A 223 -25.40 -10.45 -4.04
C THR A 223 -24.21 -9.80 -4.79
N GLU A 224 -23.46 -8.94 -4.15
CA GLU A 224 -22.27 -8.33 -4.78
C GLU A 224 -21.17 -9.38 -5.01
N LEU A 225 -21.00 -10.33 -4.09
CA LEU A 225 -20.02 -11.42 -4.24
C LEU A 225 -20.38 -12.33 -5.42
N GLU A 226 -21.64 -12.75 -5.54
CA GLU A 226 -22.13 -13.56 -6.67
C GLU A 226 -21.93 -12.86 -8.01
N GLN A 227 -22.20 -11.56 -8.05
CA GLN A 227 -21.98 -10.76 -9.26
C GLN A 227 -20.50 -10.63 -9.59
N PHE A 228 -19.64 -10.48 -8.58
CA PHE A 228 -18.20 -10.43 -8.76
C PHE A 228 -17.67 -11.75 -9.34
N GLU A 229 -18.08 -12.88 -8.77
CA GLU A 229 -17.71 -14.20 -9.32
C GLU A 229 -18.25 -14.43 -10.74
N ALA A 230 -19.43 -13.88 -11.07
CA ALA A 230 -19.99 -13.97 -12.41
C ALA A 230 -19.14 -13.18 -13.43
N ASP A 231 -18.74 -11.96 -13.10
CA ASP A 231 -17.88 -11.14 -13.96
C ASP A 231 -16.52 -11.82 -14.20
N LEU A 232 -15.91 -12.40 -13.16
CA LEU A 232 -14.66 -13.13 -13.33
C LEU A 232 -14.82 -14.39 -14.21
N ARG A 233 -15.94 -15.09 -14.10
CA ARG A 233 -16.23 -16.24 -14.99
C ARG A 233 -16.37 -15.83 -16.45
N GLU A 234 -16.89 -14.65 -16.74
CA GLU A 234 -16.91 -14.12 -18.12
C GLU A 234 -15.49 -13.83 -18.64
N GLU A 235 -14.65 -13.21 -17.83
CA GLU A 235 -13.23 -12.98 -18.19
C GLU A 235 -12.47 -14.30 -18.43
N ASP A 236 -12.82 -15.38 -17.72
CA ASP A 236 -12.21 -16.69 -17.90
C ASP A 236 -12.53 -17.35 -19.23
N LYS A 237 -13.67 -17.07 -19.82
CA LYS A 237 -14.05 -17.61 -21.12
C LYS A 237 -13.25 -17.01 -22.28
N ILE A 238 -12.58 -15.87 -22.05
CA ILE A 238 -11.79 -15.21 -23.07
C ILE A 238 -10.49 -15.99 -23.25
N GLN A 239 -10.32 -16.60 -24.42
CA GLN A 239 -9.08 -17.27 -24.80
C GLN A 239 -8.06 -16.21 -25.24
N ALA A 240 -6.92 -16.19 -24.56
CA ALA A 240 -5.78 -15.41 -24.97
C ALA A 240 -4.90 -16.28 -25.87
N VAL A 241 -4.67 -15.83 -27.11
CA VAL A 241 -3.84 -16.53 -28.10
C VAL A 241 -2.55 -15.77 -28.40
N SER A 242 -2.38 -14.59 -27.82
CA SER A 242 -1.21 -13.74 -27.97
C SER A 242 -0.87 -13.00 -26.68
N ASP A 243 0.35 -12.49 -26.59
CA ASP A 243 0.78 -11.62 -25.48
C ASP A 243 -0.13 -10.40 -25.33
N TYR A 244 -0.68 -9.87 -26.43
CA TYR A 244 -1.60 -8.76 -26.39
C TYR A 244 -2.91 -9.16 -25.70
N ASP A 245 -3.48 -10.31 -26.04
CA ASP A 245 -4.71 -10.79 -25.39
C ASP A 245 -4.52 -11.05 -23.91
N LEU A 246 -3.33 -11.51 -23.50
CA LEU A 246 -2.97 -11.72 -22.09
C LEU A 246 -2.90 -10.40 -21.33
N VAL A 247 -2.30 -9.35 -21.90
CA VAL A 247 -2.26 -8.02 -21.30
C VAL A 247 -3.67 -7.45 -21.20
N GLU A 248 -4.46 -7.52 -22.27
CA GLU A 248 -5.85 -7.05 -22.26
C GLU A 248 -6.69 -7.80 -21.20
N LYS A 249 -6.45 -9.09 -21.02
CA LYS A 249 -7.11 -9.89 -19.98
C LYS A 249 -6.72 -9.42 -18.58
N LEU A 250 -5.45 -9.18 -18.32
CA LEU A 250 -4.95 -8.67 -17.03
C LEU A 250 -5.58 -7.33 -16.68
N GLU A 251 -5.70 -6.44 -17.67
CA GLU A 251 -6.31 -5.13 -17.46
C GLU A 251 -7.81 -5.23 -17.19
N ARG A 252 -8.54 -6.04 -17.94
CA ARG A 252 -9.96 -6.28 -17.68
C ARG A 252 -10.20 -6.84 -16.29
N MET A 253 -9.37 -7.82 -15.85
CA MET A 253 -9.42 -8.34 -14.49
C MET A 253 -9.20 -7.23 -13.46
N SER A 254 -8.22 -6.34 -13.67
CA SER A 254 -7.95 -5.20 -12.79
C SER A 254 -9.10 -4.21 -12.74
N VAL A 255 -9.73 -3.91 -13.89
CA VAL A 255 -10.91 -3.02 -13.97
C VAL A 255 -12.09 -3.62 -13.20
N VAL A 256 -12.41 -4.89 -13.43
CA VAL A 256 -13.50 -5.59 -12.72
C VAL A 256 -13.26 -5.53 -11.21
N MET A 257 -12.03 -5.84 -10.76
CA MET A 257 -11.66 -5.79 -9.36
C MET A 257 -11.82 -4.38 -8.77
N ASN A 258 -11.30 -3.37 -9.47
CA ASN A 258 -11.36 -1.99 -9.00
C ASN A 258 -12.78 -1.46 -8.89
N GLU A 259 -13.66 -1.77 -9.84
CA GLU A 259 -15.07 -1.39 -9.78
C GLU A 259 -15.79 -2.08 -8.63
N ARG A 260 -15.59 -3.39 -8.44
CA ARG A 260 -16.17 -4.14 -7.33
C ARG A 260 -15.65 -3.67 -5.98
N TYR A 261 -14.34 -3.44 -5.87
CA TYR A 261 -13.74 -2.83 -4.69
C TYR A 261 -14.40 -1.49 -4.35
N LYS A 262 -14.54 -0.60 -5.33
CA LYS A 262 -15.15 0.72 -5.13
C LYS A 262 -16.58 0.61 -4.61
N ARG A 263 -17.39 -0.30 -5.16
CA ARG A 263 -18.77 -0.54 -4.70
C ARG A 263 -18.81 -1.07 -3.28
N LEU A 264 -17.99 -2.08 -2.96
CA LEU A 264 -17.90 -2.66 -1.63
C LEU A 264 -17.48 -1.61 -0.60
N MET A 265 -16.43 -0.84 -0.87
CA MET A 265 -15.93 0.19 0.04
C MET A 265 -16.92 1.33 0.25
N THR A 266 -17.56 1.81 -0.82
CA THR A 266 -18.56 2.88 -0.70
C THR A 266 -19.71 2.48 0.21
N LYS A 267 -20.15 1.23 0.11
CA LYS A 267 -21.25 0.75 0.94
C LYS A 267 -20.82 0.37 2.35
N TRP A 268 -19.60 -0.11 2.52
CA TRP A 268 -19.00 -0.35 3.82
C TRP A 268 -18.91 0.95 4.64
N ILE A 269 -18.33 1.98 4.05
CA ILE A 269 -18.27 3.32 4.66
C ILE A 269 -19.67 3.86 5.01
N SER A 270 -20.68 3.62 4.17
CA SER A 270 -22.05 4.06 4.43
C SER A 270 -22.71 3.30 5.60
N HIS A 271 -22.35 2.04 5.83
CA HIS A 271 -22.83 1.26 6.98
C HIS A 271 -22.18 1.74 8.27
N ASP A 272 -20.86 1.92 8.27
CA ASP A 272 -20.13 2.44 9.43
C ASP A 272 -20.62 3.84 9.81
N LEU A 273 -20.94 4.70 8.84
CA LEU A 273 -21.48 6.02 9.12
C LEU A 273 -22.83 5.96 9.86
N VAL A 274 -23.71 5.05 9.49
CA VAL A 274 -25.00 4.87 10.17
C VAL A 274 -24.78 4.37 11.60
N GLU A 275 -23.90 3.42 11.82
CA GLU A 275 -23.55 2.92 13.16
C GLU A 275 -22.87 3.99 14.01
N MET A 276 -21.96 4.79 13.42
CA MET A 276 -21.33 5.93 14.09
C MET A 276 -22.37 6.98 14.50
N ILE A 277 -23.29 7.36 13.60
CA ILE A 277 -24.36 8.33 13.93
C ILE A 277 -25.25 7.78 15.04
N ALA A 278 -25.64 6.50 14.98
CA ALA A 278 -26.42 5.86 16.02
C ALA A 278 -25.68 5.86 17.38
N GLY A 279 -24.38 5.56 17.37
CA GLY A 279 -23.51 5.63 18.55
C GLY A 279 -23.42 7.06 19.14
N ILE A 280 -23.26 8.07 18.30
CA ILE A 280 -23.24 9.48 18.73
C ILE A 280 -24.59 9.91 19.34
N VAL A 281 -25.69 9.55 18.69
CA VAL A 281 -27.04 9.84 19.20
C VAL A 281 -27.26 9.17 20.55
N LEU A 282 -26.83 7.91 20.71
CA LEU A 282 -26.90 7.21 21.98
C LEU A 282 -26.06 7.88 23.07
N ALA A 283 -24.84 8.27 22.75
CA ALA A 283 -23.94 8.99 23.69
C ALA A 283 -24.52 10.32 24.15
N ILE A 284 -25.10 11.10 23.22
CA ILE A 284 -25.76 12.38 23.55
C ILE A 284 -26.97 12.13 24.49
N ASN A 285 -27.79 11.12 24.19
CA ASN A 285 -28.93 10.79 25.07
C ASN A 285 -28.48 10.40 26.49
N LEU A 286 -27.42 9.58 26.59
CA LEU A 286 -26.86 9.20 27.90
C LEU A 286 -26.33 10.39 28.67
N LEU A 287 -25.66 11.32 28.00
CA LEU A 287 -25.18 12.57 28.61
C LEU A 287 -26.35 13.45 29.10
N LEU A 288 -27.41 13.59 28.32
CA LEU A 288 -28.61 14.34 28.73
C LEU A 288 -29.29 13.70 29.95
N VAL A 289 -29.46 12.38 29.94
CA VAL A 289 -30.01 11.64 31.09
C VAL A 289 -29.15 11.87 32.34
N HIS A 290 -27.83 11.75 32.23
CA HIS A 290 -26.91 11.99 33.33
C HIS A 290 -27.01 13.43 33.84
N PHE A 291 -27.09 14.41 32.96
CA PHE A 291 -27.24 15.82 33.31
C PHE A 291 -28.54 16.06 34.09
N PHE A 292 -29.66 15.52 33.64
CA PHE A 292 -30.96 15.69 34.35
C PHE A 292 -30.98 15.00 35.70
N ILE A 293 -30.36 13.82 35.84
CA ILE A 293 -30.25 13.11 37.13
C ILE A 293 -29.35 13.89 38.10
N SER A 294 -28.29 14.55 37.61
CA SER A 294 -27.37 15.33 38.45
C SER A 294 -27.94 16.66 38.91
N MET A 295 -29.01 17.13 38.29
CA MET A 295 -29.71 18.37 38.66
C MET A 295 -30.93 18.14 39.53
N SER A 296 -31.37 16.91 39.75
CA SER A 296 -32.45 16.49 40.64
C SER A 296 -31.90 16.11 42.02
#